data_6dfc55fa992272c85c90b2b80804bc83
#
_entry.id   6dfc55fa992272c85c90b2b80804bc83
#
_cell.length_a   1.000
_cell.length_b   1.000
_cell.length_c   1.000
_cell.angle_alpha   90.00
_cell.angle_beta   90.00
_cell.angle_gamma   90.00
#
_symmetry.space_group_name_H-M   'P 1'
#
loop_
_entity.id
_entity.type
_entity.pdbx_description
1 polymer ?
#
loop_
_entity_poly.entity_id
_entity_poly.type
_entity_poly.pdbx_seq_one_letter_code
_entity_poly.pdbx_strand_id
1 'polypeptide(L)'
;MIDPAGLASHASPAFLADKVIAMTSAISSRALPYLGYGLGLRVEHYEALLANPGKVQWLEIVSENYMVDGGLPLVWLDRFRERFPLVMHGVSLSIGSTDPLDEDYLARLAALAERVEPAWVSDHLCWTGVQGINLHDLMPLPYTEEALDHVVSRVLRVQDRLKRRILLENVSSYVSFADSQLTEWEFIAAVAERADCLILLDVNNVHVSAQNHSFSSLDYLRGISPSRVQQFHLAGYEQGEKLIIDTHDAPVSNAVWDLYIEAVRRFGRVSTMIERDDNFPPLSELMSELDHARALAEPLLRDAA
;
A
#
# COMPACT_ATOMS: atom_id res chain seq x y z
N MET A 1 44.68 -32.97 -24.89
CA MET A 1 44.85 -32.41 -23.55
C MET A 1 44.14 -31.08 -23.56
N ILE A 2 42.93 -31.02 -22.99
CA ILE A 2 42.11 -29.84 -22.87
C ILE A 2 42.02 -29.55 -21.37
N ASP A 3 42.44 -28.34 -20.97
CA ASP A 3 42.52 -27.86 -19.60
C ASP A 3 41.12 -27.52 -19.09
N PRO A 4 40.63 -28.03 -17.93
CA PRO A 4 39.37 -27.68 -17.33
C PRO A 4 39.59 -26.77 -16.10
N ALA A 5 39.77 -25.47 -16.29
CA ALA A 5 39.80 -24.53 -15.19
C ALA A 5 39.13 -23.21 -15.58
N GLY A 6 37.79 -23.23 -15.61
CA GLY A 6 36.93 -22.06 -15.63
C GLY A 6 36.05 -22.05 -14.37
N LEU A 7 36.69 -21.83 -13.20
CA LEU A 7 35.95 -21.68 -11.94
C LEU A 7 35.16 -20.35 -11.95
N ALA A 8 33.85 -20.47 -12.06
CA ALA A 8 32.94 -19.37 -11.73
C ALA A 8 33.12 -19.04 -10.24
N SER A 9 33.61 -17.84 -9.95
CA SER A 9 33.69 -17.32 -8.59
C SER A 9 32.29 -17.03 -8.08
N HIS A 10 31.77 -17.92 -7.25
CA HIS A 10 30.57 -17.60 -6.44
C HIS A 10 30.97 -16.53 -5.41
N ALA A 11 30.37 -15.36 -5.50
CA ALA A 11 30.51 -14.32 -4.48
C ALA A 11 30.05 -14.88 -3.13
N SER A 12 30.84 -14.67 -2.08
CA SER A 12 30.53 -15.11 -0.72
C SER A 12 29.23 -14.46 -0.23
N PRO A 13 28.39 -15.16 0.57
CA PRO A 13 27.20 -14.60 1.20
C PRO A 13 27.47 -13.31 2.00
N ALA A 14 28.64 -13.18 2.60
CA ALA A 14 29.07 -11.97 3.31
C ALA A 14 29.27 -10.78 2.36
N PHE A 15 29.75 -10.99 1.14
CA PHE A 15 29.93 -9.92 0.16
C PHE A 15 28.59 -9.40 -0.41
N LEU A 16 27.56 -10.25 -0.46
CA LEU A 16 26.20 -9.87 -0.80
C LEU A 16 25.56 -9.09 0.35
N ALA A 17 25.76 -9.50 1.59
CA ALA A 17 25.26 -8.80 2.77
C ALA A 17 25.85 -7.38 2.91
N ASP A 18 27.16 -7.23 2.73
CA ASP A 18 27.82 -5.93 2.77
C ASP A 18 27.40 -4.98 1.63
N LYS A 19 27.12 -5.52 0.44
CA LYS A 19 26.57 -4.74 -0.67
C LYS A 19 25.14 -4.31 -0.40
N VAL A 20 24.30 -5.16 0.18
CA VAL A 20 22.91 -4.84 0.56
C VAL A 20 22.93 -3.74 1.63
N ILE A 21 23.79 -3.84 2.65
CA ILE A 21 23.92 -2.80 3.70
C ILE A 21 24.45 -1.48 3.12
N ALA A 22 25.34 -1.49 2.15
CA ALA A 22 25.85 -0.29 1.50
C ALA A 22 24.83 0.35 0.54
N MET A 23 23.93 -0.43 -0.07
CA MET A 23 22.87 0.07 -0.96
C MET A 23 21.71 0.69 -0.19
N THR A 24 21.35 0.15 0.99
CA THR A 24 20.30 0.73 1.85
C THR A 24 20.67 2.11 2.43
N SER A 25 21.96 2.44 2.52
CA SER A 25 22.40 3.76 3.03
C SER A 25 22.16 4.92 2.05
N ALA A 26 21.79 4.67 0.81
CA ALA A 26 21.57 5.69 -0.23
C ALA A 26 20.10 6.08 -0.42
N ILE A 27 19.15 5.27 0.06
CA ILE A 27 17.73 5.61 0.04
C ILE A 27 17.48 6.62 1.15
N SER A 28 16.93 7.78 0.80
CA SER A 28 16.68 8.89 1.75
C SER A 28 15.93 8.38 2.99
N SER A 29 16.60 8.34 4.14
CA SER A 29 16.03 8.02 5.45
C SER A 29 15.12 9.15 5.99
N ARG A 30 14.80 10.15 5.15
CA ARG A 30 13.94 11.25 5.55
C ARG A 30 12.55 10.74 5.91
N ALA A 31 12.06 11.13 7.08
CA ALA A 31 10.68 10.86 7.47
C ALA A 31 9.72 11.44 6.44
N LEU A 32 8.74 10.66 6.01
CA LEU A 32 7.71 11.12 5.10
C LEU A 32 6.77 12.11 5.81
N PRO A 33 6.17 13.06 5.08
CA PRO A 33 5.30 14.06 5.69
C PRO A 33 3.98 13.44 6.15
N TYR A 34 3.39 14.01 7.20
CA TYR A 34 1.97 13.82 7.50
C TYR A 34 1.15 14.74 6.60
N LEU A 35 0.26 14.18 5.79
CA LEU A 35 -0.55 14.93 4.83
C LEU A 35 -1.97 15.21 5.32
N GLY A 36 -2.38 14.68 6.47
CA GLY A 36 -3.73 14.85 6.99
C GLY A 36 -4.72 13.88 6.37
N TYR A 37 -5.83 14.41 5.82
CA TYR A 37 -6.98 13.64 5.36
C TYR A 37 -7.18 13.80 3.86
N GLY A 38 -7.26 12.69 3.13
CA GLY A 38 -7.29 12.63 1.67
C GLY A 38 -8.41 11.78 1.10
N LEU A 39 -8.53 11.81 -0.22
CA LEU A 39 -9.46 10.98 -1.00
C LEU A 39 -8.75 10.34 -2.19
N GLY A 40 -9.25 9.19 -2.63
CA GLY A 40 -8.92 8.64 -3.93
C GLY A 40 -9.36 9.58 -5.06
N LEU A 41 -8.45 9.88 -5.99
CA LEU A 41 -8.76 10.72 -7.15
C LEU A 41 -9.49 9.89 -8.21
N ARG A 42 -10.77 10.14 -8.39
CA ARG A 42 -11.65 9.46 -9.35
C ARG A 42 -12.20 10.46 -10.37
N VAL A 43 -12.36 10.01 -11.62
CA VAL A 43 -12.78 10.85 -12.76
C VAL A 43 -14.12 11.54 -12.49
N GLU A 44 -15.03 10.87 -11.81
CA GLU A 44 -16.37 11.33 -11.43
C GLU A 44 -16.32 12.60 -10.58
N HIS A 45 -15.21 12.82 -9.87
CA HIS A 45 -15.09 13.94 -8.92
C HIS A 45 -14.16 15.06 -9.41
N TYR A 46 -13.53 14.96 -10.58
CA TYR A 46 -12.51 15.91 -11.04
C TYR A 46 -12.99 17.36 -11.01
N GLU A 47 -14.10 17.64 -11.68
CA GLU A 47 -14.61 19.01 -11.77
C GLU A 47 -15.07 19.53 -10.40
N ALA A 48 -15.75 18.69 -9.62
CA ALA A 48 -16.24 19.04 -8.30
C ALA A 48 -15.08 19.33 -7.31
N LEU A 49 -14.03 18.52 -7.31
CA LEU A 49 -12.83 18.73 -6.49
C LEU A 49 -12.09 20.02 -6.86
N LEU A 50 -11.96 20.32 -8.15
CA LEU A 50 -11.30 21.56 -8.58
C LEU A 50 -12.14 22.79 -8.29
N ALA A 51 -13.48 22.69 -8.34
CA ALA A 51 -14.39 23.78 -8.04
C ALA A 51 -14.50 24.05 -6.53
N ASN A 52 -14.58 22.99 -5.73
CA ASN A 52 -14.72 23.11 -4.27
C ASN A 52 -14.06 21.93 -3.56
N PRO A 53 -12.76 22.02 -3.25
CA PRO A 53 -12.02 20.93 -2.59
C PRO A 53 -12.43 20.70 -1.12
N GLY A 54 -13.22 21.59 -0.52
CA GLY A 54 -13.59 21.50 0.89
C GLY A 54 -12.37 21.44 1.80
N LYS A 55 -12.31 20.39 2.64
CA LYS A 55 -11.21 20.13 3.56
C LYS A 55 -10.31 18.97 3.13
N VAL A 56 -10.38 18.54 1.87
CA VAL A 56 -9.47 17.53 1.32
C VAL A 56 -8.06 18.12 1.27
N GLN A 57 -7.11 17.42 1.86
CA GLN A 57 -5.74 17.91 2.03
C GLN A 57 -4.76 17.29 1.04
N TRP A 58 -5.04 16.10 0.53
CA TRP A 58 -4.22 15.39 -0.43
C TRP A 58 -5.06 14.38 -1.22
N LEU A 59 -4.53 13.89 -2.33
CA LEU A 59 -5.21 12.94 -3.20
C LEU A 59 -4.32 11.76 -3.52
N GLU A 60 -4.94 10.59 -3.64
CA GLU A 60 -4.29 9.37 -4.12
C GLU A 60 -4.71 9.07 -5.54
N ILE A 61 -3.75 8.75 -6.38
CA ILE A 61 -3.99 8.28 -7.74
C ILE A 61 -3.72 6.78 -7.85
N VAL A 62 -4.53 6.07 -8.63
CA VAL A 62 -4.19 4.74 -9.12
C VAL A 62 -3.16 4.90 -10.23
N SER A 63 -1.95 4.42 -9.99
CA SER A 63 -0.77 4.65 -10.85
C SER A 63 -1.03 4.23 -12.29
N GLU A 64 -1.63 3.07 -12.50
CA GLU A 64 -1.88 2.48 -13.80
C GLU A 64 -2.76 3.35 -14.69
N ASN A 65 -3.69 4.10 -14.11
CA ASN A 65 -4.57 5.00 -14.85
C ASN A 65 -3.83 6.16 -15.54
N TYR A 66 -2.59 6.42 -15.10
CA TYR A 66 -1.75 7.51 -15.61
C TYR A 66 -0.47 7.04 -16.28
N MET A 67 -0.24 5.73 -16.38
CA MET A 67 0.87 5.14 -17.14
C MET A 67 0.56 5.11 -18.64
N VAL A 68 0.27 6.27 -19.20
CA VAL A 68 -0.09 6.47 -20.61
C VAL A 68 0.89 7.44 -21.28
N ASP A 69 1.01 7.36 -22.61
CA ASP A 69 1.95 8.21 -23.38
C ASP A 69 1.51 9.68 -23.49
N GLY A 70 0.27 10.00 -23.11
CA GLY A 70 -0.28 11.35 -23.19
C GLY A 70 -1.81 11.39 -23.05
N GLY A 71 -2.40 12.51 -23.44
CA GLY A 71 -3.86 12.68 -23.48
C GLY A 71 -4.46 13.26 -22.19
N LEU A 72 -5.79 13.19 -22.13
CA LEU A 72 -6.57 13.82 -21.04
C LEU A 72 -6.18 13.36 -19.63
N PRO A 73 -5.83 12.08 -19.37
CA PRO A 73 -5.44 11.67 -18.02
C PRO A 73 -4.28 12.52 -17.48
N LEU A 74 -3.23 12.72 -18.29
CA LEU A 74 -2.07 13.50 -17.84
C LEU A 74 -2.37 15.00 -17.71
N VAL A 75 -3.27 15.55 -18.54
CA VAL A 75 -3.72 16.94 -18.41
C VAL A 75 -4.45 17.17 -17.07
N TRP A 76 -5.31 16.23 -16.67
CA TRP A 76 -5.98 16.31 -15.39
C TRP A 76 -5.03 16.10 -14.22
N LEU A 77 -4.13 15.13 -14.34
CA LEU A 77 -3.10 14.87 -13.33
C LEU A 77 -2.27 16.11 -13.01
N ASP A 78 -1.79 16.84 -14.04
CA ASP A 78 -1.01 18.05 -13.87
C ASP A 78 -1.81 19.14 -13.12
N ARG A 79 -3.11 19.31 -13.45
CA ARG A 79 -4.00 20.26 -12.75
C ARG A 79 -4.16 19.94 -11.26
N PHE A 80 -4.26 18.65 -10.91
CA PHE A 80 -4.37 18.22 -9.51
C PHE A 80 -3.05 18.37 -8.78
N ARG A 81 -1.92 18.01 -9.42
CA ARG A 81 -0.58 18.16 -8.86
C ARG A 81 -0.26 19.62 -8.49
N GLU A 82 -0.76 20.59 -9.25
CA GLU A 82 -0.60 22.02 -8.96
C GLU A 82 -1.32 22.48 -7.68
N ARG A 83 -2.31 21.72 -7.22
CA ARG A 83 -3.22 22.13 -6.12
C ARG A 83 -3.15 21.26 -4.88
N PHE A 84 -2.73 20.01 -5.03
CA PHE A 84 -2.74 19.03 -3.96
C PHE A 84 -1.41 18.29 -3.90
N PRO A 85 -0.92 17.98 -2.70
CA PRO A 85 0.00 16.87 -2.53
C PRO A 85 -0.63 15.60 -3.11
N LEU A 86 0.13 14.87 -3.92
CA LEU A 86 -0.31 13.59 -4.49
C LEU A 86 0.49 12.45 -3.87
N VAL A 87 -0.17 11.30 -3.77
CA VAL A 87 0.47 10.01 -3.54
C VAL A 87 0.09 9.06 -4.67
N MET A 88 0.91 8.06 -4.92
CA MET A 88 0.70 7.06 -5.96
C MET A 88 0.45 5.73 -5.30
N HIS A 89 -0.64 5.06 -5.71
CA HIS A 89 -0.98 3.72 -5.31
C HIS A 89 -1.07 2.82 -6.53
N GLY A 90 -0.41 1.67 -6.51
CA GLY A 90 -0.36 0.71 -7.60
C GLY A 90 -1.12 -0.56 -7.25
N VAL A 91 -1.61 -1.24 -8.28
CA VAL A 91 -2.36 -2.50 -8.15
C VAL A 91 -1.71 -3.66 -8.92
N SER A 92 -0.64 -3.39 -9.67
CA SER A 92 -0.10 -4.36 -10.64
C SER A 92 1.37 -4.73 -10.41
N LEU A 93 2.02 -4.26 -9.35
CA LEU A 93 3.41 -4.59 -9.05
C LEU A 93 3.60 -6.10 -8.80
N SER A 94 2.56 -6.75 -8.27
CA SER A 94 2.54 -8.20 -8.01
C SER A 94 3.80 -8.67 -7.28
N ILE A 95 4.11 -7.99 -6.17
CA ILE A 95 5.38 -8.14 -5.43
C ILE A 95 5.62 -9.57 -4.94
N GLY A 96 4.52 -10.31 -4.70
CA GLY A 96 4.53 -11.70 -4.25
C GLY A 96 4.63 -12.76 -5.36
N SER A 97 4.55 -12.36 -6.64
CA SER A 97 4.59 -13.32 -7.75
C SER A 97 5.95 -14.03 -7.84
N THR A 98 5.94 -15.29 -8.30
CA THR A 98 7.16 -16.04 -8.63
C THR A 98 7.72 -15.67 -10.00
N ASP A 99 6.95 -14.96 -10.85
CA ASP A 99 7.45 -14.43 -12.10
C ASP A 99 8.50 -13.32 -11.84
N PRO A 100 9.42 -13.06 -12.75
CA PRO A 100 10.31 -11.90 -12.66
C PRO A 100 9.51 -10.60 -12.47
N LEU A 101 10.11 -9.59 -11.82
CA LEU A 101 9.54 -8.25 -11.82
C LEU A 101 9.44 -7.73 -13.26
N ASP A 102 8.30 -7.15 -13.59
CA ASP A 102 8.09 -6.52 -14.90
C ASP A 102 8.89 -5.21 -14.98
N GLU A 103 10.01 -5.25 -15.70
CA GLU A 103 10.91 -4.08 -15.85
C GLU A 103 10.26 -2.95 -16.65
N ASP A 104 9.36 -3.26 -17.59
CA ASP A 104 8.64 -2.24 -18.36
C ASP A 104 7.60 -1.53 -17.47
N TYR A 105 6.90 -2.28 -16.62
CA TYR A 105 6.03 -1.70 -15.59
C TYR A 105 6.82 -0.82 -14.64
N LEU A 106 7.93 -1.30 -14.09
CA LEU A 106 8.79 -0.52 -13.19
C LEU A 106 9.37 0.74 -13.86
N ALA A 107 9.69 0.67 -15.14
CA ALA A 107 10.16 1.84 -15.89
C ALA A 107 9.05 2.91 -16.01
N ARG A 108 7.82 2.48 -16.33
CA ARG A 108 6.66 3.39 -16.40
C ARG A 108 6.30 3.96 -15.03
N LEU A 109 6.33 3.14 -13.98
CA LEU A 109 6.09 3.59 -12.61
C LEU A 109 7.12 4.65 -12.18
N ALA A 110 8.40 4.42 -12.49
CA ALA A 110 9.46 5.38 -12.20
C ALA A 110 9.26 6.70 -12.97
N ALA A 111 8.96 6.63 -14.26
CA ALA A 111 8.69 7.82 -15.08
C ALA A 111 7.47 8.62 -14.57
N LEU A 112 6.42 7.91 -14.17
CA LEU A 112 5.25 8.56 -13.56
C LEU A 112 5.62 9.21 -12.22
N ALA A 113 6.41 8.53 -11.38
CA ALA A 113 6.86 9.09 -10.11
C ALA A 113 7.76 10.33 -10.28
N GLU A 114 8.58 10.38 -11.34
CA GLU A 114 9.34 11.59 -11.69
C GLU A 114 8.42 12.75 -12.12
N ARG A 115 7.33 12.46 -12.84
CA ARG A 115 6.35 13.48 -13.26
C ARG A 115 5.51 13.99 -12.10
N VAL A 116 5.00 13.09 -11.28
CA VAL A 116 4.05 13.40 -10.19
C VAL A 116 4.78 14.00 -8.99
N GLU A 117 6.03 13.60 -8.74
CA GLU A 117 6.79 13.90 -7.51
C GLU A 117 5.96 13.58 -6.26
N PRO A 118 5.42 12.34 -6.14
CA PRO A 118 4.50 11.99 -5.07
C PRO A 118 5.18 12.00 -3.71
N ALA A 119 4.39 12.27 -2.66
CA ALA A 119 4.89 12.17 -1.29
C ALA A 119 5.38 10.75 -0.96
N TRP A 120 4.70 9.73 -1.47
CA TRP A 120 5.13 8.33 -1.46
C TRP A 120 4.48 7.54 -2.61
N VAL A 121 4.99 6.32 -2.79
CA VAL A 121 4.44 5.32 -3.71
C VAL A 121 4.10 4.08 -2.89
N SER A 122 2.93 3.50 -3.10
CA SER A 122 2.46 2.26 -2.48
C SER A 122 2.02 1.23 -3.52
N ASP A 123 1.98 -0.01 -3.11
CA ASP A 123 1.37 -1.12 -3.86
C ASP A 123 1.02 -2.25 -2.87
N HIS A 124 0.28 -3.26 -3.31
CA HIS A 124 -0.24 -4.31 -2.46
C HIS A 124 0.78 -5.41 -2.15
N LEU A 125 0.72 -5.96 -0.93
CA LEU A 125 1.48 -7.15 -0.54
C LEU A 125 0.74 -8.42 -1.03
N CYS A 126 0.75 -8.64 -2.33
CA CYS A 126 0.01 -9.70 -2.99
C CYS A 126 0.73 -10.22 -4.23
N TRP A 127 0.13 -11.19 -4.88
CA TRP A 127 0.41 -11.53 -6.26
C TRP A 127 -0.88 -11.45 -7.09
N THR A 128 -0.79 -10.91 -8.29
CA THR A 128 -1.92 -10.70 -9.21
C THR A 128 -1.87 -11.63 -10.41
N GLY A 129 -0.75 -12.31 -10.59
CA GLY A 129 -0.57 -13.23 -11.70
C GLY A 129 0.72 -14.04 -11.60
N VAL A 130 0.78 -15.13 -12.35
CA VAL A 130 1.92 -16.04 -12.46
C VAL A 130 1.94 -16.72 -13.81
N GLN A 131 3.12 -17.00 -14.36
CA GLN A 131 3.33 -17.62 -15.68
C GLN A 131 2.61 -16.88 -16.83
N GLY A 132 2.60 -15.53 -16.72
CA GLY A 132 1.94 -14.67 -17.71
C GLY A 132 0.42 -14.67 -17.67
N ILE A 133 -0.21 -15.31 -16.69
CA ILE A 133 -1.66 -15.30 -16.47
C ILE A 133 -1.97 -14.28 -15.37
N ASN A 134 -2.72 -13.23 -15.70
CA ASN A 134 -3.25 -12.28 -14.74
C ASN A 134 -4.60 -12.78 -14.22
N LEU A 135 -4.77 -12.83 -12.91
CA LEU A 135 -6.00 -13.30 -12.24
C LEU A 135 -7.03 -12.20 -12.07
N HIS A 136 -6.63 -10.94 -12.27
CA HIS A 136 -7.46 -9.75 -11.98
C HIS A 136 -7.98 -9.74 -10.53
N ASP A 137 -7.13 -10.21 -9.60
CA ASP A 137 -7.43 -10.29 -8.19
C ASP A 137 -6.13 -10.14 -7.37
N LEU A 138 -6.25 -9.74 -6.11
CA LEU A 138 -5.15 -9.54 -5.17
C LEU A 138 -5.02 -10.80 -4.29
N MET A 139 -4.18 -11.72 -4.70
CA MET A 139 -4.03 -13.01 -4.02
C MET A 139 -3.05 -12.92 -2.85
N PRO A 140 -3.41 -13.46 -1.68
CA PRO A 140 -2.53 -13.50 -0.53
C PRO A 140 -1.34 -14.44 -0.75
N LEU A 141 -0.31 -14.30 0.08
CA LEU A 141 0.89 -15.11 0.08
C LEU A 141 0.83 -16.24 1.14
N PRO A 142 1.54 -17.34 0.94
CA PRO A 142 1.87 -18.22 2.06
C PRO A 142 2.87 -17.49 2.99
N TYR A 143 2.53 -17.34 4.27
CA TYR A 143 3.35 -16.60 5.24
C TYR A 143 4.46 -17.49 5.78
N THR A 144 5.43 -17.81 4.91
CA THR A 144 6.61 -18.65 5.21
C THR A 144 7.89 -17.80 5.17
N GLU A 145 8.99 -18.30 5.77
CA GLU A 145 10.30 -17.63 5.65
C GLU A 145 10.78 -17.55 4.21
N GLU A 146 10.50 -18.58 3.39
CA GLU A 146 10.86 -18.57 1.96
C GLU A 146 10.15 -17.43 1.21
N ALA A 147 8.82 -17.29 1.40
CA ALA A 147 8.05 -16.21 0.80
C ALA A 147 8.51 -14.84 1.33
N LEU A 148 8.86 -14.76 2.61
CA LEU A 148 9.38 -13.54 3.23
C LEU A 148 10.69 -13.10 2.58
N ASP A 149 11.67 -13.99 2.44
CA ASP A 149 12.95 -13.71 1.78
C ASP A 149 12.73 -13.30 0.31
N HIS A 150 11.82 -13.98 -0.38
CA HIS A 150 11.45 -13.67 -1.75
C HIS A 150 10.90 -12.23 -1.88
N VAL A 151 9.88 -11.89 -1.08
CA VAL A 151 9.25 -10.55 -1.10
C VAL A 151 10.26 -9.47 -0.72
N VAL A 152 11.04 -9.66 0.35
CA VAL A 152 12.08 -8.71 0.78
C VAL A 152 13.05 -8.39 -0.35
N SER A 153 13.54 -9.42 -1.07
CA SER A 153 14.45 -9.22 -2.18
C SER A 153 13.85 -8.38 -3.31
N ARG A 154 12.56 -8.56 -3.59
CA ARG A 154 11.83 -7.82 -4.63
C ARG A 154 11.54 -6.38 -4.21
N VAL A 155 11.12 -6.16 -2.96
CA VAL A 155 10.92 -4.82 -2.41
C VAL A 155 12.21 -4.00 -2.48
N LEU A 156 13.34 -4.57 -2.08
CA LEU A 156 14.64 -3.90 -2.18
C LEU A 156 14.97 -3.49 -3.62
N ARG A 157 14.69 -4.38 -4.59
CA ARG A 157 14.89 -4.08 -6.02
C ARG A 157 13.98 -2.96 -6.52
N VAL A 158 12.70 -2.97 -6.14
CA VAL A 158 11.74 -1.91 -6.48
C VAL A 158 12.18 -0.58 -5.87
N GLN A 159 12.54 -0.55 -4.59
CA GLN A 159 13.02 0.64 -3.90
C GLN A 159 14.31 1.19 -4.54
N ASP A 160 15.23 0.30 -4.94
CA ASP A 160 16.44 0.72 -5.68
C ASP A 160 16.08 1.31 -7.05
N ARG A 161 15.11 0.73 -7.77
CA ARG A 161 14.66 1.27 -9.06
C ARG A 161 13.99 2.64 -8.92
N LEU A 162 13.15 2.83 -7.90
CA LEU A 162 12.42 4.07 -7.65
C LEU A 162 13.19 5.10 -6.84
N LYS A 163 14.37 4.75 -6.28
CA LYS A 163 15.21 5.60 -5.41
C LYS A 163 14.47 6.16 -4.20
N ARG A 164 13.50 5.40 -3.67
CA ARG A 164 12.69 5.76 -2.51
C ARG A 164 12.17 4.52 -1.79
N ARG A 165 11.84 4.69 -0.51
CA ARG A 165 11.04 3.69 0.20
C ARG A 165 9.64 3.67 -0.39
N ILE A 166 9.06 2.47 -0.49
CA ILE A 166 7.66 2.27 -0.86
C ILE A 166 6.84 1.90 0.37
N LEU A 167 5.52 2.00 0.26
CA LEU A 167 4.59 1.41 1.21
C LEU A 167 4.04 0.11 0.63
N LEU A 168 3.84 -0.87 1.48
CA LEU A 168 3.09 -2.09 1.13
C LEU A 168 1.78 -2.10 1.89
N GLU A 169 0.71 -2.41 1.17
CA GLU A 169 -0.62 -2.53 1.72
C GLU A 169 -0.94 -3.97 2.07
N ASN A 170 -1.58 -4.17 3.23
CA ASN A 170 -2.19 -5.44 3.60
C ASN A 170 -3.47 -5.67 2.78
N VAL A 171 -3.56 -6.82 2.13
CA VAL A 171 -4.75 -7.19 1.35
C VAL A 171 -5.78 -7.93 2.21
N SER A 172 -7.05 -7.87 1.83
CA SER A 172 -8.07 -8.76 2.36
C SER A 172 -7.83 -10.20 1.87
N SER A 173 -8.18 -11.20 2.67
CA SER A 173 -7.97 -12.59 2.29
C SER A 173 -9.18 -13.48 2.54
N TYR A 174 -9.37 -14.46 1.62
CA TYR A 174 -10.46 -15.41 1.62
C TYR A 174 -9.96 -16.86 1.68
N VAL A 175 -8.66 -17.04 1.57
CA VAL A 175 -7.97 -18.31 1.60
C VAL A 175 -6.78 -18.24 2.54
N SER A 176 -6.42 -19.38 3.13
CA SER A 176 -5.22 -19.53 3.95
C SER A 176 -4.37 -20.68 3.40
N PHE A 177 -3.08 -20.63 3.66
CA PHE A 177 -2.14 -21.66 3.25
C PHE A 177 -1.75 -22.50 4.46
N ALA A 178 -1.86 -23.84 4.33
CA ALA A 178 -1.55 -24.76 5.42
C ALA A 178 -0.09 -24.70 5.88
N ASP A 179 0.81 -24.27 4.99
CA ASP A 179 2.26 -24.17 5.28
C ASP A 179 2.66 -22.83 5.88
N SER A 180 1.71 -21.90 6.09
CA SER A 180 1.99 -20.62 6.75
C SER A 180 2.51 -20.86 8.17
N GLN A 181 3.63 -20.22 8.50
CA GLN A 181 4.32 -20.32 9.80
C GLN A 181 4.21 -19.03 10.61
N LEU A 182 3.92 -17.92 9.93
CA LEU A 182 3.71 -16.60 10.50
C LEU A 182 2.24 -16.22 10.37
N THR A 183 1.79 -15.34 11.24
CA THR A 183 0.54 -14.60 11.03
C THR A 183 0.76 -13.53 9.95
N GLU A 184 -0.32 -13.04 9.36
CA GLU A 184 -0.25 -11.97 8.34
C GLU A 184 0.48 -10.73 8.86
N TRP A 185 0.17 -10.29 10.09
CA TRP A 185 0.81 -9.11 10.69
C TRP A 185 2.29 -9.33 11.03
N GLU A 186 2.69 -10.55 11.41
CA GLU A 186 4.11 -10.89 11.59
C GLU A 186 4.84 -10.86 10.25
N PHE A 187 4.20 -11.35 9.19
CA PHE A 187 4.79 -11.36 7.86
C PHE A 187 5.01 -9.95 7.31
N ILE A 188 3.96 -9.09 7.29
CA ILE A 188 4.09 -7.72 6.79
C ILE A 188 5.06 -6.89 7.65
N ALA A 189 5.04 -7.07 8.97
CA ALA A 189 5.98 -6.41 9.86
C ALA A 189 7.44 -6.83 9.59
N ALA A 190 7.68 -8.13 9.35
CA ALA A 190 9.00 -8.65 9.00
C ALA A 190 9.47 -8.15 7.62
N VAL A 191 8.58 -8.06 6.62
CA VAL A 191 8.89 -7.45 5.32
C VAL A 191 9.30 -5.99 5.53
N ALA A 192 8.50 -5.21 6.26
CA ALA A 192 8.75 -3.79 6.50
C ALA A 192 10.09 -3.56 7.23
N GLU A 193 10.45 -4.43 8.16
CA GLU A 193 11.72 -4.36 8.89
C GLU A 193 12.91 -4.75 8.01
N ARG A 194 12.84 -5.91 7.33
CA ARG A 194 13.97 -6.45 6.55
C ARG A 194 14.24 -5.67 5.26
N ALA A 195 13.20 -5.12 4.63
CA ALA A 195 13.32 -4.33 3.39
C ALA A 195 13.41 -2.81 3.64
N ASP A 196 13.32 -2.36 4.90
CA ASP A 196 13.18 -0.94 5.27
C ASP A 196 12.12 -0.21 4.45
N CYS A 197 10.98 -0.87 4.19
CA CYS A 197 9.81 -0.24 3.60
C CYS A 197 8.81 0.21 4.69
N LEU A 198 7.76 0.88 4.27
CA LEU A 198 6.68 1.34 5.14
C LEU A 198 5.40 0.54 4.85
N ILE A 199 4.37 0.81 5.63
CA ILE A 199 3.08 0.14 5.53
C ILE A 199 2.00 1.19 5.23
N LEU A 200 1.20 0.92 4.22
CA LEU A 200 -0.14 1.41 4.08
C LEU A 200 -1.02 0.38 4.80
N LEU A 201 -1.65 0.80 5.89
CA LEU A 201 -2.53 -0.06 6.66
C LEU A 201 -3.98 0.20 6.25
N ASP A 202 -4.54 -0.72 5.47
CA ASP A 202 -5.97 -0.71 5.21
C ASP A 202 -6.70 -1.34 6.40
N VAL A 203 -7.50 -0.51 7.07
CA VAL A 203 -8.25 -0.88 8.29
C VAL A 203 -9.46 -1.76 7.94
N ASN A 204 -10.06 -1.55 6.75
CA ASN A 204 -11.13 -2.40 6.25
C ASN A 204 -10.61 -3.82 5.96
N ASN A 205 -9.45 -3.95 5.32
CA ASN A 205 -8.84 -5.24 4.99
C ASN A 205 -8.45 -6.02 6.25
N VAL A 206 -7.97 -5.33 7.29
CA VAL A 206 -7.77 -5.96 8.61
C VAL A 206 -9.09 -6.49 9.16
N HIS A 207 -10.17 -5.70 9.10
CA HIS A 207 -11.49 -6.12 9.57
C HIS A 207 -12.02 -7.31 8.76
N VAL A 208 -11.97 -7.24 7.42
CA VAL A 208 -12.41 -8.31 6.52
C VAL A 208 -11.66 -9.61 6.79
N SER A 209 -10.33 -9.57 6.81
CA SER A 209 -9.51 -10.74 7.08
C SER A 209 -9.76 -11.32 8.48
N ALA A 210 -9.90 -10.46 9.50
CA ALA A 210 -10.19 -10.89 10.87
C ALA A 210 -11.52 -11.64 10.98
N GLN A 211 -12.57 -11.17 10.30
CA GLN A 211 -13.87 -11.84 10.27
C GLN A 211 -13.79 -13.18 9.51
N ASN A 212 -13.18 -13.18 8.33
CA ASN A 212 -13.11 -14.35 7.46
C ASN A 212 -12.27 -15.49 8.06
N HIS A 213 -11.19 -15.14 8.78
CA HIS A 213 -10.25 -16.13 9.36
C HIS A 213 -10.36 -16.27 10.89
N SER A 214 -11.30 -15.57 11.53
CA SER A 214 -11.58 -15.68 12.97
C SER A 214 -10.39 -15.36 13.86
N PHE A 215 -9.64 -14.31 13.54
CA PHE A 215 -8.58 -13.76 14.42
C PHE A 215 -8.97 -12.38 14.99
N SER A 216 -8.19 -11.89 15.93
CA SER A 216 -8.40 -10.59 16.57
C SER A 216 -7.78 -9.46 15.71
N SER A 217 -8.61 -8.54 15.20
CA SER A 217 -8.12 -7.33 14.52
C SER A 217 -7.23 -6.46 15.41
N LEU A 218 -7.46 -6.46 16.74
CA LEU A 218 -6.61 -5.76 17.69
C LEU A 218 -5.22 -6.40 17.82
N ASP A 219 -5.13 -7.72 17.72
CA ASP A 219 -3.82 -8.39 17.73
C ASP A 219 -3.05 -8.12 16.45
N TYR A 220 -3.75 -8.01 15.32
CA TYR A 220 -3.16 -7.52 14.08
C TYR A 220 -2.52 -6.14 14.27
N LEU A 221 -3.29 -5.16 14.76
CA LEU A 221 -2.76 -3.82 15.02
C LEU A 221 -1.57 -3.84 15.97
N ARG A 222 -1.60 -4.67 17.04
CA ARG A 222 -0.51 -4.79 18.02
C ARG A 222 0.77 -5.37 17.42
N GLY A 223 0.68 -6.25 16.45
CA GLY A 223 1.82 -6.88 15.79
C GLY A 223 2.62 -5.93 14.89
N ILE A 224 2.05 -4.79 14.51
CA ILE A 224 2.72 -3.82 13.62
C ILE A 224 3.41 -2.72 14.42
N SER A 225 4.65 -2.37 14.03
CA SER A 225 5.39 -1.25 14.64
C SER A 225 4.79 0.10 14.23
N PRO A 226 4.48 0.99 15.18
CA PRO A 226 3.94 2.32 14.86
C PRO A 226 4.82 3.15 13.93
N SER A 227 6.13 2.97 13.98
CA SER A 227 7.07 3.71 13.13
C SER A 227 7.04 3.30 11.66
N ARG A 228 6.36 2.22 11.32
CA ARG A 228 6.28 1.69 9.95
C ARG A 228 4.98 2.09 9.23
N VAL A 229 3.94 2.52 9.94
CA VAL A 229 2.66 2.89 9.32
C VAL A 229 2.67 4.36 8.89
N GLN A 230 2.50 4.60 7.61
CA GLN A 230 2.54 5.93 6.99
C GLN A 230 1.16 6.42 6.54
N GLN A 231 0.28 5.48 6.16
CA GLN A 231 -1.03 5.78 5.59
C GLN A 231 -2.07 4.79 6.12
N PHE A 232 -3.30 5.28 6.30
CA PHE A 232 -4.50 4.46 6.49
C PHE A 232 -5.42 4.57 5.28
N HIS A 233 -5.92 3.43 4.82
CA HIS A 233 -7.14 3.35 4.03
C HIS A 233 -8.32 3.00 4.92
N LEU A 234 -9.46 3.63 4.64
CA LEU A 234 -10.77 3.36 5.24
C LEU A 234 -11.77 3.15 4.11
N ALA A 235 -12.41 2.01 4.10
CA ALA A 235 -13.35 1.62 3.08
C ALA A 235 -14.54 0.86 3.67
N GLY A 236 -15.50 0.53 2.84
CA GLY A 236 -16.61 -0.38 3.18
C GLY A 236 -16.45 -1.73 2.52
N TYR A 237 -17.25 -2.69 2.97
CA TYR A 237 -17.25 -4.06 2.49
C TYR A 237 -18.68 -4.54 2.24
N GLU A 238 -18.85 -5.60 1.45
CA GLU A 238 -20.12 -6.29 1.26
C GLU A 238 -20.27 -7.46 2.23
N GLN A 239 -21.46 -7.58 2.83
CA GLN A 239 -21.81 -8.71 3.70
C GLN A 239 -22.35 -9.87 2.86
N GLY A 240 -21.51 -10.86 2.59
CA GLY A 240 -21.93 -12.10 1.95
C GLY A 240 -22.54 -13.10 2.94
N GLU A 241 -23.01 -14.23 2.43
CA GLU A 241 -23.65 -15.28 3.24
C GLU A 241 -22.68 -15.97 4.21
N LYS A 242 -21.42 -16.18 3.82
CA LYS A 242 -20.39 -16.91 4.58
C LYS A 242 -19.16 -16.09 4.90
N LEU A 243 -18.80 -15.20 4.01
CA LEU A 243 -17.64 -14.33 4.09
C LEU A 243 -18.09 -12.91 3.90
N ILE A 244 -17.36 -11.97 4.45
CA ILE A 244 -17.47 -10.58 4.05
C ILE A 244 -16.46 -10.30 2.95
N ILE A 245 -16.88 -9.52 1.97
CA ILE A 245 -16.11 -9.28 0.74
C ILE A 245 -15.64 -7.82 0.75
N ASP A 246 -14.37 -7.65 0.54
CA ASP A 246 -13.72 -6.38 0.38
C ASP A 246 -14.05 -5.82 -1.02
N THR A 247 -15.00 -4.89 -1.06
CA THR A 247 -15.46 -4.33 -2.33
C THR A 247 -15.08 -2.86 -2.49
N HIS A 248 -14.80 -2.16 -1.40
CA HIS A 248 -14.56 -0.71 -1.39
C HIS A 248 -15.63 0.09 -2.13
N ASP A 249 -16.86 -0.43 -2.22
CA ASP A 249 -17.99 0.17 -2.94
C ASP A 249 -19.11 0.69 -2.04
N ALA A 250 -18.99 0.46 -0.73
CA ALA A 250 -19.94 0.81 0.30
C ALA A 250 -19.39 1.88 1.27
N PRO A 251 -20.23 2.62 2.02
CA PRO A 251 -19.78 3.48 3.10
C PRO A 251 -18.98 2.70 4.17
N VAL A 252 -18.05 3.40 4.82
CA VAL A 252 -17.26 2.82 5.92
C VAL A 252 -18.19 2.36 7.04
N SER A 253 -18.08 1.10 7.44
CA SER A 253 -18.96 0.49 8.45
C SER A 253 -18.61 0.94 9.87
N ASN A 254 -19.57 0.81 10.81
CA ASN A 254 -19.30 1.13 12.21
C ASN A 254 -18.16 0.28 12.79
N ALA A 255 -18.04 -0.98 12.39
CA ALA A 255 -16.96 -1.86 12.87
C ALA A 255 -15.58 -1.37 12.39
N VAL A 256 -15.49 -0.86 11.17
CA VAL A 256 -14.25 -0.26 10.64
C VAL A 256 -13.95 1.07 11.33
N TRP A 257 -14.96 1.90 11.62
CA TRP A 257 -14.78 3.12 12.41
C TRP A 257 -14.24 2.84 13.82
N ASP A 258 -14.80 1.84 14.50
CA ASP A 258 -14.33 1.42 15.81
C ASP A 258 -12.87 0.94 15.76
N LEU A 259 -12.53 0.17 14.73
CA LEU A 259 -11.14 -0.30 14.54
C LEU A 259 -10.19 0.86 14.18
N TYR A 260 -10.66 1.83 13.41
CA TYR A 260 -9.89 3.05 13.10
C TYR A 260 -9.53 3.84 14.36
N ILE A 261 -10.45 3.96 15.32
CA ILE A 261 -10.17 4.59 16.62
C ILE A 261 -9.01 3.89 17.33
N GLU A 262 -9.00 2.55 17.34
CA GLU A 262 -7.91 1.77 17.94
C GLU A 262 -6.61 1.90 17.14
N ALA A 263 -6.70 1.98 15.81
CA ALA A 263 -5.54 2.26 14.96
C ALA A 263 -4.93 3.64 15.28
N VAL A 264 -5.75 4.69 15.38
CA VAL A 264 -5.27 6.04 15.76
C VAL A 264 -4.64 6.04 17.15
N ARG A 265 -5.23 5.36 18.14
CA ARG A 265 -4.65 5.24 19.49
C ARG A 265 -3.27 4.59 19.46
N ARG A 266 -3.09 3.58 18.60
CA ARG A 266 -1.84 2.83 18.53
C ARG A 266 -0.77 3.52 17.71
N PHE A 267 -1.12 4.03 16.54
CA PHE A 267 -0.17 4.53 15.55
C PHE A 267 0.01 6.04 15.61
N GLY A 268 -0.90 6.75 16.26
CA GLY A 268 -0.86 8.20 16.37
C GLY A 268 -1.22 8.89 15.06
N ARG A 269 -0.43 9.89 14.68
CA ARG A 269 -0.71 10.78 13.54
C ARG A 269 -0.26 10.12 12.23
N VAL A 270 -1.19 9.47 11.53
CA VAL A 270 -1.02 8.80 10.25
C VAL A 270 -1.92 9.44 9.20
N SER A 271 -1.42 9.63 7.97
CA SER A 271 -2.21 10.18 6.85
C SER A 271 -3.35 9.22 6.51
N THR A 272 -4.58 9.73 6.51
CA THR A 272 -5.80 8.91 6.41
C THR A 272 -6.59 9.30 5.18
N MET A 273 -7.11 8.32 4.44
CA MET A 273 -8.05 8.57 3.35
C MET A 273 -9.26 7.65 3.39
N ILE A 274 -10.34 8.11 2.75
CA ILE A 274 -11.48 7.28 2.39
C ILE A 274 -11.24 6.76 0.98
N GLU A 275 -11.28 5.44 0.84
CA GLU A 275 -11.19 4.77 -0.44
C GLU A 275 -12.57 4.35 -0.94
N ARG A 276 -12.77 4.55 -2.24
CA ARG A 276 -13.94 4.09 -2.96
C ARG A 276 -13.51 3.68 -4.37
N ASP A 277 -13.78 2.42 -4.74
CA ASP A 277 -13.32 1.82 -6.00
C ASP A 277 -14.42 1.61 -7.01
N ASP A 278 -15.67 1.55 -6.55
CA ASP A 278 -16.86 1.44 -7.39
C ASP A 278 -18.02 2.16 -6.71
N ASN A 279 -19.18 2.21 -7.36
CA ASN A 279 -20.40 2.87 -6.85
C ASN A 279 -20.11 4.26 -6.28
N PHE A 280 -19.38 5.10 -7.06
CA PHE A 280 -18.91 6.41 -6.61
C PHE A 280 -20.07 7.30 -6.17
N PRO A 281 -20.20 7.63 -4.88
CA PRO A 281 -21.24 8.52 -4.39
C PRO A 281 -20.93 9.98 -4.75
N PRO A 282 -21.86 10.93 -4.58
CA PRO A 282 -21.54 12.34 -4.67
C PRO A 282 -20.36 12.72 -3.78
N LEU A 283 -19.48 13.61 -4.26
CA LEU A 283 -18.27 14.04 -3.52
C LEU A 283 -18.58 14.52 -2.10
N SER A 284 -19.76 15.13 -1.87
CA SER A 284 -20.21 15.58 -0.54
C SER A 284 -20.33 14.44 0.48
N GLU A 285 -20.66 13.23 0.05
CA GLU A 285 -20.75 12.06 0.92
C GLU A 285 -19.35 11.62 1.34
N LEU A 286 -18.42 11.50 0.39
CA LEU A 286 -17.01 11.18 0.71
C LEU A 286 -16.37 12.24 1.62
N MET A 287 -16.68 13.51 1.40
CA MET A 287 -16.21 14.59 2.28
C MET A 287 -16.81 14.47 3.69
N SER A 288 -18.03 13.99 3.82
CA SER A 288 -18.67 13.74 5.12
C SER A 288 -18.03 12.58 5.85
N GLU A 289 -17.70 11.47 5.17
CA GLU A 289 -16.93 10.36 5.75
C GLU A 289 -15.52 10.81 6.16
N LEU A 290 -14.86 11.63 5.35
CA LEU A 290 -13.55 12.19 5.67
C LEU A 290 -13.58 13.13 6.88
N ASP A 291 -14.62 13.96 7.01
CA ASP A 291 -14.84 14.80 8.19
C ASP A 291 -15.16 13.95 9.43
N HIS A 292 -15.84 12.81 9.26
CA HIS A 292 -16.07 11.86 10.35
C HIS A 292 -14.77 11.22 10.82
N ALA A 293 -13.91 10.75 9.91
CA ALA A 293 -12.59 10.24 10.25
C ALA A 293 -11.77 11.26 11.05
N ARG A 294 -11.78 12.52 10.61
CA ARG A 294 -11.11 13.62 11.30
C ARG A 294 -11.67 13.84 12.70
N ALA A 295 -12.99 13.86 12.83
CA ALA A 295 -13.68 14.09 14.11
C ALA A 295 -13.37 12.99 15.14
N LEU A 296 -13.18 11.73 14.70
CA LEU A 296 -12.79 10.62 15.56
C LEU A 296 -11.32 10.71 15.98
N ALA A 297 -10.42 11.07 15.06
CA ALA A 297 -8.99 11.04 15.31
C ALA A 297 -8.46 12.26 16.07
N GLU A 298 -8.91 13.48 15.74
CA GLU A 298 -8.32 14.70 16.30
C GLU A 298 -8.35 14.80 17.84
N PRO A 299 -9.40 14.37 18.56
CA PRO A 299 -9.38 14.36 20.02
C PRO A 299 -8.25 13.45 20.56
N LEU A 300 -8.11 12.24 20.01
CA LEU A 300 -7.11 11.26 20.44
C LEU A 300 -5.68 11.75 20.21
N LEU A 301 -5.47 12.47 19.12
CA LEU A 301 -4.15 13.02 18.76
C LEU A 301 -3.76 14.23 19.61
N ARG A 302 -4.72 14.95 20.20
CA ARG A 302 -4.47 16.06 21.13
C ARG A 302 -4.11 15.56 22.54
N ASP A 303 -4.72 14.48 22.96
CA ASP A 303 -4.46 13.88 24.28
C ASP A 303 -3.11 13.17 24.38
N ALA A 304 -2.52 12.82 23.23
CA ALA A 304 -1.22 12.14 23.11
C ALA A 304 -0.02 13.11 22.93
N ALA A 305 -0.26 14.40 22.74
CA ALA A 305 0.77 15.45 22.53
C ALA A 305 1.12 16.18 23.83
#